data_594fc9aedfd25e97b294f013ccd8d065
#
_entry.id   594fc9aedfd25e97b294f013ccd8d065
#
_cell.length_a   1.000
_cell.length_b   1.000
_cell.length_c   1.000
_cell.angle_alpha   90.00
_cell.angle_beta   90.00
_cell.angle_gamma   90.00
#
_symmetry.space_group_name_H-M   'P 1'
#
loop_
_entity.id
_entity.type
_entity.pdbx_description
1 polymer ?
#
loop_
_entity_poly.entity_id
_entity_poly.type
_entity_poly.pdbx_seq_one_letter_code
_entity_poly.pdbx_strand_id
1 'polypeptide(L)'
;MEASKNPSPVDPEADDGLEAEVVGLARDLIRIDTSNPPGNETPAAEFLAGYLREAGIECEFDGPDPERLNLIARLPGSGDGPSLMLMAHTDVVPAPLANWTVPPFEATLRDG
;
A
#
# COMPACT_ATOMS: atom_id res chain seq x y z
N MET A 1 32.36 -25.72 5.29
CA MET A 1 30.93 -25.83 5.62
C MET A 1 30.53 -24.59 6.37
N GLU A 2 30.00 -23.60 5.70
CA GLU A 2 29.41 -22.46 6.38
C GLU A 2 28.05 -22.86 6.93
N ALA A 3 27.87 -22.69 8.24
CA ALA A 3 26.57 -22.86 8.87
C ALA A 3 25.60 -21.84 8.28
N SER A 4 24.50 -22.30 7.73
CA SER A 4 23.37 -21.47 7.34
C SER A 4 22.98 -20.62 8.57
N LYS A 5 23.22 -19.31 8.52
CA LYS A 5 22.66 -18.40 9.50
C LYS A 5 21.16 -18.37 9.26
N ASN A 6 20.42 -19.09 10.07
CA ASN A 6 19.01 -18.81 10.23
C ASN A 6 18.85 -17.32 10.52
N PRO A 7 17.97 -16.60 9.85
CA PRO A 7 17.65 -15.24 10.24
C PRO A 7 17.21 -15.28 11.70
N SER A 8 17.74 -14.37 12.49
CA SER A 8 17.32 -14.19 13.87
C SER A 8 15.80 -14.01 13.92
N PRO A 9 15.09 -14.59 14.90
CA PRO A 9 13.67 -14.32 15.03
C PRO A 9 13.47 -12.80 15.14
N VAL A 10 12.50 -12.30 14.37
CA VAL A 10 12.10 -10.90 14.46
C VAL A 10 11.67 -10.64 15.89
N ASP A 11 12.30 -9.67 16.52
CA ASP A 11 11.97 -9.27 17.89
C ASP A 11 10.56 -8.64 17.88
N PRO A 12 9.56 -9.26 18.51
CA PRO A 12 8.20 -8.71 18.52
C PRO A 12 8.06 -7.41 19.33
N GLU A 13 9.10 -7.00 20.07
CA GLU A 13 9.12 -5.73 20.80
C GLU A 13 9.81 -4.60 20.02
N ALA A 14 10.42 -4.88 18.88
CA ALA A 14 10.98 -3.86 17.99
C ALA A 14 9.90 -3.27 17.09
N ASP A 15 8.92 -2.61 17.68
CA ASP A 15 8.05 -1.69 16.94
C ASP A 15 8.81 -0.38 16.70
N ASP A 16 9.63 -0.34 15.68
CA ASP A 16 10.38 0.84 15.22
C ASP A 16 9.48 1.93 14.58
N GLY A 17 8.24 2.06 15.05
CA GLY A 17 7.24 2.97 14.49
C GLY A 17 6.53 2.40 13.25
N LEU A 18 6.71 1.12 12.95
CA LEU A 18 6.10 0.47 11.79
C LEU A 18 4.57 0.51 11.86
N GLU A 19 3.99 0.26 13.04
CA GLU A 19 2.54 0.34 13.23
C GLU A 19 2.02 1.74 12.90
N ALA A 20 2.65 2.78 13.43
CA ALA A 20 2.26 4.17 13.16
C ALA A 20 2.40 4.52 11.67
N GLU A 21 3.43 4.04 11.01
CA GLU A 21 3.66 4.23 9.57
C GLU A 21 2.57 3.53 8.74
N VAL A 22 2.25 2.29 9.05
CA VAL A 22 1.19 1.53 8.36
C VAL A 22 -0.17 2.20 8.55
N VAL A 23 -0.51 2.62 9.76
CA VAL A 23 -1.75 3.35 10.05
C VAL A 23 -1.80 4.67 9.29
N GLY A 24 -0.70 5.40 9.24
CA GLY A 24 -0.59 6.65 8.48
C GLY A 24 -0.83 6.44 6.98
N LEU A 25 -0.17 5.46 6.38
CA LEU A 25 -0.36 5.09 4.97
C LEU A 25 -1.81 4.66 4.67
N ALA A 26 -2.39 3.83 5.53
CA ALA A 26 -3.77 3.38 5.37
C ALA A 26 -4.75 4.56 5.41
N ARG A 27 -4.55 5.50 6.35
CA ARG A 27 -5.38 6.70 6.46
C ARG A 27 -5.26 7.60 5.23
N ASP A 28 -4.06 7.79 4.73
CA ASP A 28 -3.83 8.60 3.52
C ASP A 28 -4.48 7.97 2.29
N LEU A 29 -4.41 6.63 2.15
CA LEU A 29 -5.10 5.91 1.09
C LEU A 29 -6.63 5.99 1.22
N ILE A 30 -7.18 5.87 2.43
CA ILE A 30 -8.63 6.01 2.67
C ILE A 30 -9.14 7.38 2.23
N ARG A 31 -8.35 8.43 2.39
CA ARG A 31 -8.72 9.80 1.99
C ARG A 31 -8.76 10.01 0.48
N ILE A 32 -8.21 9.09 -0.30
CA ILE A 32 -8.30 9.09 -1.76
C ILE A 32 -9.52 8.26 -2.14
N ASP A 33 -10.56 8.90 -2.69
CA ASP A 33 -11.77 8.21 -3.12
C ASP A 33 -11.51 7.43 -4.41
N THR A 34 -11.43 6.12 -4.30
CA THR A 34 -11.24 5.18 -5.41
C THR A 34 -12.49 4.35 -5.68
N SER A 35 -13.66 4.90 -5.41
CA SER A 35 -14.93 4.20 -5.60
C SER A 35 -15.12 3.73 -7.04
N ASN A 36 -15.50 2.49 -7.20
CA ASN A 36 -15.80 1.87 -8.47
C ASN A 36 -17.25 1.35 -8.47
N PRO A 37 -18.12 1.80 -9.38
CA PRO A 37 -17.91 2.81 -10.41
C PRO A 37 -17.77 4.25 -9.88
N PRO A 38 -17.09 5.17 -10.64
CA PRO A 38 -16.49 4.95 -11.96
C PRO A 38 -15.11 4.30 -11.95
N GLY A 39 -14.42 4.27 -10.81
CA GLY A 39 -13.03 3.94 -10.68
C GLY A 39 -12.12 5.13 -11.00
N ASN A 40 -11.26 5.49 -10.07
CA ASN A 40 -10.29 6.57 -10.22
C ASN A 40 -9.09 6.23 -9.33
N GLU A 41 -8.39 5.16 -9.67
CA GLU A 41 -7.32 4.59 -8.84
C GLU A 41 -5.98 5.28 -9.08
N THR A 42 -5.80 6.02 -10.17
CA THR A 42 -4.54 6.67 -10.49
C THR A 42 -4.00 7.56 -9.37
N PRO A 43 -4.80 8.40 -8.68
CA PRO A 43 -4.29 9.17 -7.55
C PRO A 43 -3.72 8.32 -6.41
N ALA A 44 -4.32 7.17 -6.13
CA ALA A 44 -3.80 6.23 -5.13
C ALA A 44 -2.49 5.59 -5.60
N ALA A 45 -2.41 5.21 -6.87
CA ALA A 45 -1.18 4.70 -7.48
C ALA A 45 -0.05 5.73 -7.43
N GLU A 46 -0.33 7.00 -7.74
CA GLU A 46 0.65 8.10 -7.66
C GLU A 46 1.13 8.35 -6.23
N PHE A 47 0.22 8.33 -5.27
CA PHE A 47 0.56 8.46 -3.85
C PHE A 47 1.51 7.34 -3.40
N LEU A 48 1.18 6.09 -3.71
CA LEU A 48 2.02 4.94 -3.37
C LEU A 48 3.36 4.96 -4.10
N ALA A 49 3.39 5.36 -5.37
CA ALA A 49 4.63 5.51 -6.12
C ALA A 49 5.56 6.56 -5.48
N GLY A 50 5.03 7.68 -5.01
CA GLY A 50 5.79 8.69 -4.27
C GLY A 50 6.43 8.11 -3.02
N TYR A 51 5.66 7.43 -2.22
CA TYR A 51 6.14 6.77 -1.00
C TYR A 51 7.26 5.75 -1.27
N LEU A 52 7.07 4.89 -2.27
CA LEU A 52 8.05 3.86 -2.62
C LEU A 52 9.32 4.46 -3.23
N ARG A 53 9.19 5.48 -4.06
CA ARG A 53 10.34 6.18 -4.67
C ARG A 53 11.21 6.91 -3.64
N GLU A 54 10.63 7.44 -2.59
CA GLU A 54 11.39 8.00 -1.46
C GLU A 54 12.29 6.96 -0.79
N ALA A 55 11.87 5.69 -0.80
CA ALA A 55 12.68 4.57 -0.33
C ALA A 55 13.66 4.01 -1.40
N GLY A 56 13.74 4.63 -2.57
CA GLY A 56 14.61 4.20 -3.67
C GLY A 56 14.08 3.03 -4.49
N ILE A 57 12.78 2.72 -4.38
CA ILE A 57 12.15 1.63 -5.12
C ILE A 57 11.63 2.15 -6.46
N GLU A 58 12.02 1.48 -7.54
CA GLU A 58 11.54 1.82 -8.88
C GLU A 58 10.07 1.45 -9.06
N CYS A 59 9.31 2.39 -9.63
CA CYS A 59 7.89 2.24 -9.88
C CYS A 59 7.56 2.58 -11.33
N GLU A 60 6.65 1.81 -11.91
CA GLU A 60 6.05 2.10 -13.21
C GLU A 60 4.53 2.02 -13.11
N PHE A 61 3.87 2.73 -14.01
CA PHE A 61 2.41 2.66 -14.15
C PHE A 61 2.07 1.91 -15.43
N ASP A 62 1.00 1.13 -15.38
CA ASP A 62 0.51 0.36 -16.52
C ASP A 62 -1.02 0.32 -16.52
N GLY A 63 -1.60 0.34 -17.71
CA GLY A 63 -3.04 0.21 -17.91
C GLY A 63 -3.55 1.04 -19.08
N PRO A 64 -4.66 0.59 -19.71
CA PRO A 64 -5.22 1.27 -20.88
C PRO A 64 -5.98 2.55 -20.55
N ASP A 65 -6.42 2.71 -19.29
CA ASP A 65 -7.19 3.86 -18.83
C ASP A 65 -6.30 4.73 -17.93
N PRO A 66 -6.00 5.99 -18.31
CA PRO A 66 -5.14 6.87 -17.53
C PRO A 66 -5.70 7.25 -16.15
N GLU A 67 -6.99 7.09 -15.92
CA GLU A 67 -7.62 7.31 -14.61
C GLU A 67 -7.58 6.07 -13.72
N ARG A 68 -7.25 4.91 -14.28
CA ARG A 68 -7.25 3.61 -13.61
C ARG A 68 -5.95 2.85 -13.78
N LEU A 69 -4.82 3.52 -13.56
CA LEU A 69 -3.51 2.91 -13.72
C LEU A 69 -3.18 1.95 -12.58
N ASN A 70 -2.55 0.85 -12.95
CA ASN A 70 -1.88 -0.04 -12.01
C ASN A 70 -0.51 0.55 -11.62
N LEU A 71 -0.09 0.29 -10.40
CA LEU A 71 1.26 0.54 -9.94
C LEU A 71 2.03 -0.77 -9.88
N ILE A 72 3.20 -0.80 -10.48
CA ILE A 72 4.13 -1.92 -10.43
C ILE A 72 5.43 -1.42 -9.82
N ALA A 73 5.87 -2.07 -8.75
CA ALA A 73 7.13 -1.75 -8.09
C ALA A 73 7.99 -3.01 -7.98
N ARG A 74 9.30 -2.85 -8.13
CA ARG A 74 10.26 -3.95 -8.04
C ARG A 74 11.36 -3.63 -7.05
N LEU A 75 11.51 -4.50 -6.08
CA LEU A 75 12.63 -4.47 -5.14
C LEU A 75 13.58 -5.60 -5.49
N PRO A 76 14.77 -5.30 -6.04
CA PRO A 76 15.74 -6.34 -6.37
C PRO A 76 16.23 -7.06 -5.12
N GLY A 77 16.34 -8.38 -5.22
CA GLY A 77 16.97 -9.22 -4.21
C GLY A 77 18.44 -9.51 -4.55
N SER A 78 19.00 -10.53 -3.91
CA SER A 78 20.36 -11.01 -4.18
C SER A 78 20.52 -11.70 -5.55
N GLY A 79 19.43 -12.14 -6.16
CA GLY A 79 19.42 -12.85 -7.45
C GLY A 79 19.50 -14.37 -7.36
N ASP A 80 19.70 -14.92 -6.17
CA ASP A 80 19.95 -16.37 -5.99
C ASP A 80 18.70 -17.18 -5.61
N GLY A 81 17.59 -16.53 -5.37
CA GLY A 81 16.35 -17.13 -4.93
C GLY A 81 15.18 -16.87 -5.87
N PRO A 82 14.02 -17.49 -5.60
CA PRO A 82 12.79 -17.23 -6.33
C PRO A 82 12.28 -15.81 -6.06
N SER A 83 11.49 -15.31 -7.01
CA SER A 83 10.78 -14.03 -6.84
C SER A 83 9.50 -14.21 -6.05
N LEU A 84 9.17 -13.21 -5.24
CA LEU A 84 7.89 -13.09 -4.57
C LEU A 84 7.09 -11.94 -5.20
N MET A 85 5.84 -12.22 -5.57
CA MET A 85 4.90 -11.20 -6.01
C MET A 85 3.83 -10.97 -4.94
N LEU A 86 3.67 -9.72 -4.52
CA LEU A 86 2.58 -9.27 -3.65
C LEU A 86 1.58 -8.50 -4.51
N MET A 87 0.31 -8.82 -4.38
CA MET A 87 -0.76 -8.14 -5.14
C MET A 87 -1.85 -7.67 -4.21
N ALA A 88 -2.36 -6.49 -4.49
CA ALA A 88 -3.53 -5.91 -3.84
C ALA A 88 -4.30 -5.07 -4.86
N HIS A 89 -5.49 -4.61 -4.50
CA HIS A 89 -6.26 -3.66 -5.30
C HIS A 89 -6.54 -2.41 -4.48
N THR A 90 -6.71 -1.28 -5.18
CA THR A 90 -6.98 0.02 -4.56
C THR A 90 -8.41 0.51 -4.75
N ASP A 91 -9.14 -0.06 -5.70
CA ASP A 91 -10.55 0.30 -5.88
C ASP A 91 -11.40 -0.23 -4.72
N VAL A 92 -12.44 0.53 -4.39
CA VAL A 92 -13.40 0.20 -3.35
C VAL A 92 -14.83 0.28 -3.91
N VAL A 93 -15.75 -0.43 -3.29
CA VAL A 93 -17.18 -0.28 -3.59
C VAL A 93 -17.68 1.08 -3.08
N PRO A 94 -18.75 1.65 -3.67
CA PRO A 94 -19.33 2.90 -3.17
C PRO A 94 -19.68 2.80 -1.68
N ALA A 95 -19.43 3.89 -0.95
CA ALA A 95 -19.71 4.01 0.48
C ALA A 95 -20.74 5.12 0.73
N PRO A 96 -22.06 4.85 0.60
CA PRO A 96 -23.08 5.86 0.83
C PRO A 96 -23.03 6.39 2.26
N LEU A 97 -22.98 7.72 2.42
CA LEU A 97 -22.88 8.39 3.73
C LEU A 97 -23.92 7.92 4.72
N ALA A 98 -25.12 7.63 4.26
CA ALA A 98 -26.23 7.17 5.11
C ALA A 98 -25.95 5.86 5.87
N ASN A 99 -25.01 5.05 5.38
CA ASN A 99 -24.66 3.75 5.95
C ASN A 99 -23.46 3.82 6.91
N TRP A 100 -22.89 5.00 7.11
CA TRP A 100 -21.68 5.19 7.90
C TRP A 100 -21.93 6.09 9.10
N THR A 101 -21.35 5.73 10.25
CA THR A 101 -21.39 6.54 11.47
C THR A 101 -20.41 7.70 11.49
N VAL A 102 -19.41 7.62 10.61
CA VAL A 102 -18.39 8.65 10.36
C VAL A 102 -18.24 8.82 8.85
N PRO A 103 -17.74 9.96 8.34
CA PRO A 103 -17.48 10.09 6.91
C PRO A 103 -16.51 9.03 6.42
N PRO A 104 -16.86 8.23 5.38
CA PRO A 104 -16.10 7.03 5.00
C PRO A 104 -14.71 7.32 4.43
N PHE A 105 -14.46 8.54 3.89
CA PHE A 105 -13.18 8.91 3.27
C PHE A 105 -12.36 9.92 4.12
N GLU A 106 -12.71 10.13 5.38
CA GLU A 106 -11.94 11.01 6.28
C GLU A 106 -10.90 10.26 7.12
N ALA A 107 -10.90 8.96 7.07
CA ALA A 107 -10.00 8.11 7.86
C ALA A 107 -10.04 8.44 9.35
N THR A 108 -11.25 8.54 9.90
CA THR A 108 -11.47 8.82 11.33
C THR A 108 -10.84 7.72 12.17
N LEU A 109 -10.02 8.11 13.15
CA LEU A 109 -9.46 7.20 14.15
C LEU A 109 -10.30 7.30 15.43
N ARG A 110 -10.77 6.16 15.93
CA ARG A 110 -11.56 6.06 17.15
C ARG A 110 -11.17 4.79 17.90
N ASP A 111 -10.80 4.96 19.15
CA ASP A 111 -10.47 3.85 20.07
C ASP A 111 -9.40 2.88 19.53
N GLY A 112 -8.44 3.42 18.79
CA GLY A 112 -7.41 2.66 18.10
C GLY A 112 -7.77 2.31 16.68
#